data_058efed08af1be9135f7aa14576c8c82
#
_entry.id   058efed08af1be9135f7aa14576c8c82
#
_cell.length_a   1.000
_cell.length_b   1.000
_cell.length_c   1.000
_cell.angle_alpha   90.00
_cell.angle_beta   90.00
_cell.angle_gamma   90.00
#
_symmetry.space_group_name_H-M   'P 1'
#
loop_
_entity.id
_entity.type
_entity.pdbx_description
1 polymer ?
#
loop_
_entity_poly.entity_id
_entity_poly.type
_entity_poly.pdbx_seq_one_letter_code
_entity_poly.pdbx_strand_id
1 'polypeptide(L)'
;NKDFIITAKLPRSWNKSGINKVENIRRQFTRLPEVREATVSFEITNGQSSGSVAIYRSGADSTSAVSSQLLMSDEYFAGTYGIPMLAGEFFSRPGYFTDSSRIVINETQARALGWKRAEDALGGQVMFVGGGGFPSTIAGVTKDFHFGSLHKVIPPVTFVHVGVTNTYRMLSVKMKAGNTGGAISALEKK
;
A
#
# COMPACT_ATOMS: atom_id res chain seq x y z
N ASN A 1 -12.85 19.89 -12.34
CA ASN A 1 -12.76 19.60 -10.90
C ASN A 1 -12.08 18.26 -10.69
N LYS A 2 -10.82 18.27 -10.25
CA LYS A 2 -10.06 17.05 -9.94
C LYS A 2 -10.01 16.91 -8.42
N ASP A 3 -10.23 15.68 -7.93
CA ASP A 3 -9.89 15.32 -6.56
C ASP A 3 -8.39 15.62 -6.35
N PHE A 4 -8.04 16.11 -5.16
CA PHE A 4 -6.65 16.33 -4.79
C PHE A 4 -6.35 15.63 -3.47
N ILE A 5 -5.08 15.31 -3.25
CA ILE A 5 -4.62 14.60 -2.06
C ILE A 5 -3.73 15.53 -1.25
N ILE A 6 -4.08 15.69 0.03
CA ILE A 6 -3.25 16.38 1.02
C ILE A 6 -2.49 15.31 1.81
N THR A 7 -1.20 15.53 2.03
CA THR A 7 -0.36 14.61 2.80
C THR A 7 0.20 15.32 4.04
N ALA A 8 0.18 14.61 5.16
CA ALA A 8 0.77 15.05 6.43
C ALA A 8 1.71 13.99 6.98
N LYS A 9 2.79 14.42 7.61
CA LYS A 9 3.68 13.52 8.35
C LYS A 9 3.05 13.14 9.68
N LEU A 10 3.16 11.87 10.03
CA LEU A 10 2.69 11.33 11.30
C LEU A 10 3.84 11.18 12.31
N PRO A 11 3.57 11.32 13.62
CA PRO A 11 4.55 11.05 14.66
C PRO A 11 5.07 9.61 14.57
N ARG A 12 6.36 9.43 14.81
CA ARG A 12 7.01 8.10 14.82
C ARG A 12 6.77 7.38 16.13
N SER A 13 5.67 6.66 16.23
CA SER A 13 5.37 5.75 17.34
C SER A 13 5.10 4.36 16.79
N TRP A 14 6.17 3.67 16.40
CA TRP A 14 6.10 2.42 15.63
C TRP A 14 5.91 1.21 16.56
N ASN A 15 4.70 1.11 17.09
CA ASN A 15 4.23 0.02 17.93
C ASN A 15 2.71 -0.14 17.76
N LYS A 16 2.16 -1.16 18.36
CA LYS A 16 0.72 -1.47 18.26
C LYS A 16 -0.18 -0.34 18.76
N SER A 17 0.21 0.38 19.81
CA SER A 17 -0.54 1.54 20.30
C SER A 17 -0.48 2.70 19.31
N GLY A 18 0.69 2.95 18.71
CA GLY A 18 0.87 3.98 17.68
C GLY A 18 0.03 3.72 16.45
N ILE A 19 0.02 2.49 15.91
CA ILE A 19 -0.80 2.17 14.73
C ILE A 19 -2.30 2.32 15.03
N ASN A 20 -2.76 1.91 16.21
CA ASN A 20 -4.17 2.11 16.62
C ASN A 20 -4.53 3.60 16.72
N LYS A 21 -3.59 4.42 17.23
CA LYS A 21 -3.79 5.87 17.32
C LYS A 21 -3.92 6.53 15.96
N VAL A 22 -3.02 6.22 15.01
CA VAL A 22 -3.09 6.79 13.66
C VAL A 22 -4.30 6.30 12.88
N GLU A 23 -4.72 5.06 13.09
CA GLU A 23 -5.97 4.54 12.52
C GLU A 23 -7.19 5.31 13.04
N ASN A 24 -7.23 5.65 14.32
CA ASN A 24 -8.30 6.49 14.88
C ASN A 24 -8.27 7.90 14.27
N ILE A 25 -7.09 8.49 14.08
CA ILE A 25 -6.93 9.77 13.41
C ILE A 25 -7.47 9.67 11.98
N ARG A 26 -7.06 8.67 11.20
CA ARG A 26 -7.55 8.44 9.85
C ARG A 26 -9.08 8.39 9.79
N ARG A 27 -9.71 7.63 10.71
CA ARG A 27 -11.19 7.52 10.81
C ARG A 27 -11.85 8.85 11.13
N GLN A 28 -11.23 9.71 11.95
CA GLN A 28 -11.76 11.04 12.22
C GLN A 28 -11.77 11.91 10.97
N PHE A 29 -10.73 11.84 10.14
CA PHE A 29 -10.69 12.55 8.87
C PHE A 29 -11.75 12.05 7.88
N THR A 30 -11.96 10.74 7.78
CA THR A 30 -12.99 10.19 6.87
C THR A 30 -14.44 10.53 7.26
N ARG A 31 -14.67 11.04 8.48
CA ARG A 31 -15.99 11.57 8.90
C ARG A 31 -16.27 12.99 8.44
N LEU A 32 -15.26 13.70 7.94
CA LEU A 32 -15.44 15.05 7.44
C LEU A 32 -16.16 15.01 6.09
N PRO A 33 -17.20 15.87 5.87
CA PRO A 33 -17.98 15.88 4.63
C PRO A 33 -17.14 16.14 3.37
N GLU A 34 -16.05 16.89 3.51
CA GLU A 34 -15.12 17.27 2.43
C GLU A 34 -14.16 16.15 2.05
N VAL A 35 -14.01 15.15 2.91
CA VAL A 35 -13.08 14.03 2.71
C VAL A 35 -13.79 12.92 1.94
N ARG A 36 -13.13 12.42 0.91
CA ARG A 36 -13.58 11.25 0.16
C ARG A 36 -13.02 9.97 0.75
N GLU A 37 -11.73 9.96 1.05
CA GLU A 37 -10.99 8.82 1.57
C GLU A 37 -9.70 9.27 2.25
N ALA A 38 -9.16 8.45 3.15
CA ALA A 38 -7.87 8.71 3.77
C ALA A 38 -7.13 7.38 3.99
N THR A 39 -5.80 7.41 3.89
CA THR A 39 -4.92 6.25 4.02
C THR A 39 -3.71 6.57 4.87
N VAL A 40 -3.22 5.56 5.59
CA VAL A 40 -1.96 5.59 6.32
C VAL A 40 -0.94 4.73 5.58
N SER A 41 0.23 5.28 5.34
CA SER A 41 1.30 4.59 4.62
C SER A 41 2.69 5.00 5.13
N PHE A 42 3.70 4.25 4.76
CA PHE A 42 5.08 4.67 4.98
C PHE A 42 5.58 5.52 3.81
N GLU A 43 5.26 5.13 2.58
CA GLU A 43 5.54 5.87 1.35
C GLU A 43 4.29 6.56 0.82
N ILE A 44 4.51 7.58 -0.01
CA ILE A 44 3.50 8.24 -0.86
C ILE A 44 3.94 8.16 -2.32
N THR A 45 3.02 8.38 -3.26
CA THR A 45 3.28 8.30 -4.70
C THR A 45 4.10 9.48 -5.23
N ASN A 46 5.28 9.74 -4.66
CA ASN A 46 6.18 10.84 -5.01
C ASN A 46 7.49 10.37 -5.66
N GLY A 47 7.61 9.10 -6.00
CA GLY A 47 8.80 8.51 -6.61
C GLY A 47 9.91 8.14 -5.63
N GLN A 48 9.73 8.36 -4.34
CA GLN A 48 10.67 7.94 -3.31
C GLN A 48 10.24 6.59 -2.74
N SER A 49 11.11 5.60 -2.80
CA SER A 49 10.95 4.31 -2.15
C SER A 49 11.88 4.21 -0.96
N SER A 50 11.40 3.64 0.14
CA SER A 50 12.18 3.47 1.38
C SER A 50 12.95 2.16 1.39
N GLY A 51 12.72 1.26 0.45
CA GLY A 51 13.44 0.00 0.41
C GLY A 51 12.99 -0.93 -0.71
N SER A 52 13.74 -2.00 -0.85
CA SER A 52 13.42 -3.11 -1.74
C SER A 52 13.52 -4.43 -0.99
N VAL A 53 12.79 -5.41 -1.46
CA VAL A 53 12.83 -6.79 -1.01
C VAL A 53 13.09 -7.69 -2.20
N ALA A 54 13.70 -8.85 -1.96
CA ALA A 54 13.81 -9.88 -2.97
C ALA A 54 12.81 -10.98 -2.63
N ILE A 55 11.94 -11.32 -3.58
CA ILE A 55 10.92 -12.35 -3.41
C ILE A 55 10.97 -13.39 -4.54
N TYR A 56 10.64 -14.62 -4.22
CA TYR A 56 10.60 -15.75 -5.15
C TYR A 56 9.39 -16.64 -4.87
N ARG A 57 8.97 -17.43 -5.84
CA ARG A 57 7.84 -18.36 -5.66
C ARG A 57 8.20 -19.44 -4.64
N SER A 58 7.27 -19.75 -3.75
CA SER A 58 7.43 -20.88 -2.82
C SER A 58 7.67 -22.17 -3.60
N GLY A 59 8.67 -22.95 -3.18
CA GLY A 59 9.12 -24.15 -3.87
C GLY A 59 10.14 -23.92 -4.99
N ALA A 60 10.44 -22.69 -5.38
CA ALA A 60 11.54 -22.35 -6.28
C ALA A 60 12.84 -22.11 -5.51
N ASP A 61 13.95 -22.05 -6.22
CA ASP A 61 15.24 -21.70 -5.64
C ASP A 61 15.31 -20.18 -5.35
N SER A 62 15.91 -19.81 -4.22
CA SER A 62 16.06 -18.42 -3.82
C SER A 62 16.92 -17.57 -4.77
N THR A 63 17.75 -18.22 -5.61
CA THR A 63 18.51 -17.53 -6.67
C THR A 63 17.60 -16.99 -7.78
N SER A 64 16.37 -17.48 -7.89
CA SER A 64 15.34 -16.96 -8.80
C SER A 64 14.61 -15.71 -8.25
N ALA A 65 15.04 -15.19 -7.10
CA ALA A 65 14.36 -14.06 -6.47
C ALA A 65 14.40 -12.80 -7.35
N VAL A 66 13.27 -12.13 -7.39
CA VAL A 66 13.07 -10.87 -8.11
C VAL A 66 13.12 -9.73 -7.10
N SER A 67 13.92 -8.70 -7.41
CA SER A 67 13.93 -7.47 -6.63
C SER A 67 12.62 -6.71 -6.83
N SER A 68 11.99 -6.33 -5.74
CA SER A 68 10.71 -5.63 -5.70
C SER A 68 10.80 -4.42 -4.81
N GLN A 69 10.23 -3.31 -5.24
CA GLN A 69 10.05 -2.12 -4.42
C GLN A 69 9.05 -2.43 -3.31
N LEU A 70 9.44 -2.24 -2.05
CA LEU A 70 8.56 -2.46 -0.91
C LEU A 70 7.76 -1.20 -0.63
N LEU A 71 6.44 -1.33 -0.55
CA LEU A 71 5.54 -0.28 -0.10
C LEU A 71 4.72 -0.78 1.09
N MET A 72 4.68 0.02 2.15
CA MET A 72 3.87 -0.29 3.34
C MET A 72 2.68 0.65 3.39
N SER A 73 1.48 0.09 3.39
CA SER A 73 0.23 0.85 3.37
C SER A 73 -0.90 0.12 4.10
N ASP A 74 -1.96 0.85 4.40
CA ASP A 74 -3.23 0.28 4.83
C ASP A 74 -4.11 -0.15 3.64
N GLU A 75 -5.29 -0.69 3.92
CA GLU A 75 -6.26 -1.17 2.94
C GLU A 75 -6.88 -0.05 2.07
N TYR A 76 -6.75 1.21 2.46
CA TYR A 76 -7.35 2.37 1.76
C TYR A 76 -6.43 3.00 0.73
N PHE A 77 -5.17 2.57 0.67
CA PHE A 77 -4.15 3.18 -0.19
C PHE A 77 -4.52 3.15 -1.68
N ALA A 78 -4.92 1.98 -2.17
CA ALA A 78 -5.26 1.82 -3.58
C ALA A 78 -6.44 2.74 -3.98
N GLY A 79 -7.50 2.81 -3.16
CA GLY A 79 -8.64 3.69 -3.39
C GLY A 79 -8.26 5.17 -3.33
N THR A 80 -7.50 5.56 -2.30
CA THR A 80 -7.04 6.94 -2.14
C THR A 80 -6.25 7.43 -3.35
N TYR A 81 -5.32 6.62 -3.84
CA TYR A 81 -4.47 6.98 -4.99
C TYR A 81 -5.05 6.58 -6.36
N GLY A 82 -6.22 5.93 -6.38
CA GLY A 82 -6.88 5.53 -7.61
C GLY A 82 -6.13 4.43 -8.37
N ILE A 83 -5.50 3.51 -7.64
CA ILE A 83 -4.77 2.37 -8.21
C ILE A 83 -5.76 1.24 -8.49
N PRO A 84 -6.00 0.87 -9.76
CA PRO A 84 -6.97 -0.19 -10.09
C PRO A 84 -6.44 -1.57 -9.68
N MET A 85 -7.35 -2.42 -9.20
CA MET A 85 -7.09 -3.85 -9.06
C MET A 85 -7.33 -4.56 -10.38
N LEU A 86 -6.42 -5.47 -10.75
CA LEU A 86 -6.60 -6.40 -11.87
C LEU A 86 -7.21 -7.71 -11.39
N ALA A 87 -6.84 -8.15 -10.19
CA ALA A 87 -7.35 -9.38 -9.60
C ALA A 87 -7.29 -9.31 -8.07
N GLY A 88 -8.22 -10.00 -7.40
CA GLY A 88 -8.27 -10.07 -5.94
C GLY A 88 -8.58 -8.75 -5.26
N GLU A 89 -8.07 -8.56 -4.06
CA GLU A 89 -8.41 -7.46 -3.16
C GLU A 89 -7.15 -6.77 -2.62
N PHE A 90 -7.25 -5.46 -2.36
CA PHE A 90 -6.19 -4.68 -1.73
C PHE A 90 -6.43 -4.61 -0.22
N PHE A 91 -5.97 -5.62 0.54
CA PHE A 91 -6.11 -5.72 2.01
C PHE A 91 -7.54 -5.48 2.54
N SER A 92 -8.59 -5.88 1.80
CA SER A 92 -9.93 -5.32 1.90
C SER A 92 -10.83 -5.88 3.01
N ARG A 93 -10.29 -6.40 4.13
CA ARG A 93 -11.14 -6.76 5.28
C ARG A 93 -10.66 -6.11 6.58
N PRO A 94 -11.58 -5.41 7.32
CA PRO A 94 -11.32 -5.03 8.70
C PRO A 94 -10.95 -6.26 9.53
N GLY A 95 -9.81 -6.24 10.19
CA GLY A 95 -9.31 -7.37 11.00
C GLY A 95 -8.11 -8.11 10.40
N TYR A 96 -7.69 -7.82 9.18
CA TYR A 96 -6.46 -8.38 8.58
C TYR A 96 -5.15 -7.80 9.14
N PHE A 97 -5.21 -6.95 10.14
CA PHE A 97 -4.05 -6.38 10.83
C PHE A 97 -3.10 -7.43 11.43
N THR A 98 -3.49 -8.69 11.46
CA THR A 98 -2.70 -9.77 12.05
C THR A 98 -2.26 -10.82 11.04
N ASP A 99 -2.72 -10.77 9.78
CA ASP A 99 -2.31 -11.73 8.77
C ASP A 99 -1.08 -11.25 8.02
N SER A 100 0.08 -11.41 8.68
CA SER A 100 1.40 -11.10 8.11
C SER A 100 1.73 -11.95 6.87
N SER A 101 0.89 -12.93 6.55
CA SER A 101 1.08 -13.84 5.43
C SER A 101 0.49 -13.32 4.12
N ARG A 102 -0.21 -12.17 4.11
CA ARG A 102 -0.85 -11.65 2.88
C ARG A 102 -0.14 -10.43 2.35
N ILE A 103 0.07 -10.43 1.03
CA ILE A 103 0.68 -9.33 0.29
C ILE A 103 -0.17 -8.99 -0.94
N VAL A 104 0.03 -7.78 -1.45
CA VAL A 104 -0.47 -7.37 -2.77
C VAL A 104 0.73 -7.03 -3.64
N ILE A 105 0.68 -7.38 -4.91
CA ILE A 105 1.75 -7.10 -5.88
C ILE A 105 1.21 -6.33 -7.07
N ASN A 106 2.07 -5.66 -7.83
CA ASN A 106 1.65 -5.08 -9.11
C ASN A 106 1.80 -6.10 -10.25
N GLU A 107 1.22 -5.77 -11.40
CA GLU A 107 1.24 -6.61 -12.61
C GLU A 107 2.67 -6.93 -13.06
N THR A 108 3.58 -5.96 -13.01
CA THR A 108 5.00 -6.16 -13.34
C THR A 108 5.65 -7.19 -12.42
N GLN A 109 5.37 -7.17 -11.12
CA GLN A 109 5.87 -8.18 -10.18
C GLN A 109 5.30 -9.57 -10.47
N ALA A 110 4.00 -9.67 -10.78
CA ALA A 110 3.37 -10.94 -11.14
C ALA A 110 4.06 -11.57 -12.36
N ARG A 111 4.29 -10.77 -13.40
CA ARG A 111 5.01 -11.22 -14.61
C ARG A 111 6.46 -11.63 -14.31
N ALA A 112 7.17 -10.85 -13.50
CA ALA A 112 8.56 -11.14 -13.12
C ALA A 112 8.68 -12.44 -12.33
N LEU A 113 7.66 -12.82 -11.56
CA LEU A 113 7.57 -14.10 -10.86
C LEU A 113 7.04 -15.25 -11.74
N GLY A 114 6.76 -15.00 -13.04
CA GLY A 114 6.40 -16.03 -14.02
C GLY A 114 4.89 -16.30 -14.16
N TRP A 115 4.02 -15.48 -13.58
CA TRP A 115 2.59 -15.56 -13.87
C TRP A 115 2.25 -14.76 -15.12
N LYS A 116 1.50 -15.38 -16.04
CA LYS A 116 1.12 -14.76 -17.31
C LYS A 116 -0.07 -13.81 -17.16
N ARG A 117 -0.99 -14.12 -16.25
CA ARG A 117 -2.21 -13.36 -15.98
C ARG A 117 -2.25 -13.00 -14.50
N ALA A 118 -2.86 -11.87 -14.18
CA ALA A 118 -3.00 -11.40 -12.81
C ALA A 118 -3.79 -12.39 -11.92
N GLU A 119 -4.84 -12.99 -12.49
CA GLU A 119 -5.69 -13.96 -11.80
C GLU A 119 -4.94 -15.22 -11.41
N ASP A 120 -3.96 -15.64 -12.22
CA ASP A 120 -3.17 -16.85 -11.97
C ASP A 120 -2.21 -16.67 -10.76
N ALA A 121 -1.93 -15.43 -10.37
CA ALA A 121 -1.10 -15.12 -9.22
C ALA A 121 -1.87 -15.18 -7.88
N LEU A 122 -3.21 -15.10 -7.92
CA LEU A 122 -4.03 -15.10 -6.70
C LEU A 122 -3.88 -16.42 -5.94
N GLY A 123 -3.67 -16.33 -4.62
CA GLY A 123 -3.41 -17.48 -3.76
C GLY A 123 -2.03 -18.10 -3.94
N GLY A 124 -1.25 -17.63 -4.92
CA GLY A 124 0.14 -18.02 -5.09
C GLY A 124 0.97 -17.66 -3.87
N GLN A 125 1.88 -18.57 -3.47
CA GLN A 125 2.75 -18.36 -2.33
C GLN A 125 4.13 -17.92 -2.79
N VAL A 126 4.68 -16.94 -2.09
CA VAL A 126 6.02 -16.39 -2.31
C VAL A 126 6.81 -16.33 -1.00
N MET A 127 8.12 -16.36 -1.14
CA MET A 127 9.07 -16.28 -0.04
C MET A 127 9.86 -14.98 -0.15
N PHE A 128 10.09 -14.32 0.99
CA PHE A 128 11.03 -13.21 1.10
C PHE A 128 12.42 -13.75 1.39
N VAL A 129 13.43 -13.30 0.64
CA VAL A 129 14.82 -13.63 0.96
C VAL A 129 15.16 -13.01 2.33
N GLY A 130 15.62 -13.84 3.26
CA GLY A 130 15.89 -13.42 4.65
C GLY A 130 14.66 -13.28 5.53
N GLY A 131 13.46 -13.62 5.04
CA GLY A 131 12.18 -13.44 5.75
C GLY A 131 11.78 -14.55 6.72
N GLY A 132 12.73 -15.34 7.22
CA GLY A 132 12.45 -16.34 8.28
C GLY A 132 11.77 -17.63 7.79
N GLY A 133 11.63 -17.84 6.48
CA GLY A 133 11.15 -19.11 5.92
C GLY A 133 9.63 -19.29 5.88
N PHE A 134 8.85 -18.25 6.19
CA PHE A 134 7.39 -18.32 6.12
C PHE A 134 6.87 -17.79 4.77
N PRO A 135 5.98 -18.53 4.08
CA PRO A 135 5.40 -18.06 2.83
C PRO A 135 4.39 -16.95 3.06
N SER A 136 4.34 -16.02 2.11
CA SER A 136 3.28 -15.02 1.99
C SER A 136 2.37 -15.34 0.82
N THR A 137 1.06 -15.14 0.99
CA THR A 137 0.04 -15.42 -0.02
C THR A 137 -0.33 -14.14 -0.76
N ILE A 138 -0.36 -14.19 -2.08
CA ILE A 138 -0.80 -13.07 -2.90
C ILE A 138 -2.32 -12.93 -2.79
N ALA A 139 -2.77 -11.85 -2.16
CA ALA A 139 -4.18 -11.52 -1.96
C ALA A 139 -4.77 -10.71 -3.13
N GLY A 140 -3.92 -9.98 -3.84
CA GLY A 140 -4.35 -9.16 -4.96
C GLY A 140 -3.22 -8.76 -5.87
N VAL A 141 -3.60 -8.38 -7.09
CA VAL A 141 -2.69 -7.82 -8.10
C VAL A 141 -3.25 -6.50 -8.57
N THR A 142 -2.48 -5.42 -8.41
CA THR A 142 -2.83 -4.10 -8.94
C THR A 142 -2.41 -3.98 -10.39
N LYS A 143 -3.10 -3.11 -11.12
CA LYS A 143 -2.56 -2.58 -12.36
C LYS A 143 -1.24 -1.87 -12.08
N ASP A 144 -0.35 -1.88 -13.05
CA ASP A 144 0.86 -1.06 -12.99
C ASP A 144 0.49 0.43 -12.89
N PHE A 145 1.17 1.16 -12.02
CA PHE A 145 0.97 2.59 -11.82
C PHE A 145 2.31 3.29 -11.64
N HIS A 146 2.36 4.54 -12.01
CA HIS A 146 3.56 5.34 -11.82
C HIS A 146 3.63 5.85 -10.38
N PHE A 147 4.61 5.34 -9.63
CA PHE A 147 4.90 5.79 -8.28
C PHE A 147 5.64 7.14 -8.25
N GLY A 148 6.12 7.60 -9.39
CA GLY A 148 6.86 8.85 -9.56
C GLY A 148 6.74 9.40 -10.98
N SER A 149 7.87 9.70 -11.61
CA SER A 149 7.89 10.23 -12.98
C SER A 149 7.31 9.27 -14.00
N LEU A 150 6.44 9.78 -14.87
CA LEU A 150 5.81 9.02 -15.98
C LEU A 150 6.83 8.51 -17.02
N HIS A 151 8.06 8.98 -16.98
CA HIS A 151 9.14 8.57 -17.91
C HIS A 151 9.94 7.35 -17.44
N LYS A 152 9.70 6.86 -16.23
CA LYS A 152 10.40 5.69 -15.69
C LYS A 152 9.62 4.41 -15.97
N VAL A 153 10.36 3.33 -16.26
CA VAL A 153 9.79 1.99 -16.30
C VAL A 153 9.18 1.66 -14.93
N ILE A 154 7.98 1.11 -14.91
CA ILE A 154 7.32 0.73 -13.68
C ILE A 154 8.03 -0.51 -13.10
N PRO A 155 8.61 -0.41 -11.90
CA PRO A 155 9.31 -1.53 -11.30
C PRO A 155 8.33 -2.58 -10.74
N PRO A 156 8.82 -3.79 -10.45
CA PRO A 156 8.10 -4.71 -9.57
C PRO A 156 7.82 -4.06 -8.21
N VAL A 157 6.58 -4.19 -7.72
CA VAL A 157 6.12 -3.60 -6.45
C VAL A 157 5.44 -4.66 -5.61
N THR A 158 5.78 -4.67 -4.33
CA THR A 158 5.15 -5.51 -3.30
C THR A 158 4.61 -4.62 -2.19
N PHE A 159 3.32 -4.72 -1.91
CA PHE A 159 2.67 -4.05 -0.80
C PHE A 159 2.59 -4.99 0.41
N VAL A 160 2.95 -4.45 1.57
CA VAL A 160 2.80 -5.09 2.87
C VAL A 160 1.94 -4.18 3.75
N HIS A 161 1.06 -4.75 4.55
CA HIS A 161 0.18 -3.96 5.39
C HIS A 161 0.95 -3.30 6.55
N VAL A 162 0.72 -2.00 6.80
CA VAL A 162 1.38 -1.24 7.89
C VAL A 162 1.19 -1.86 9.27
N GLY A 163 0.08 -2.55 9.50
CA GLY A 163 -0.20 -3.23 10.76
C GLY A 163 0.70 -4.44 11.05
N VAL A 164 1.35 -5.01 10.02
CA VAL A 164 2.30 -6.13 10.18
C VAL A 164 3.60 -5.64 10.81
N THR A 165 4.12 -4.51 10.31
CA THR A 165 5.39 -3.94 10.77
C THR A 165 5.19 -2.87 11.84
N ASN A 166 3.95 -2.41 12.07
CA ASN A 166 3.59 -1.21 12.84
C ASN A 166 4.34 0.05 12.37
N THR A 167 4.74 0.09 11.08
CA THR A 167 5.58 1.13 10.51
C THR A 167 4.77 2.01 9.58
N TYR A 168 4.70 3.28 9.89
CA TYR A 168 3.97 4.30 9.12
C TYR A 168 4.69 5.64 9.20
N ARG A 169 4.39 6.55 8.29
CA ARG A 169 5.00 7.88 8.25
C ARG A 169 4.05 8.97 7.75
N MET A 170 3.10 8.62 6.89
CA MET A 170 2.26 9.56 6.17
C MET A 170 0.78 9.27 6.38
N LEU A 171 0.01 10.33 6.56
CA LEU A 171 -1.43 10.33 6.36
C LEU A 171 -1.72 11.04 5.04
N SER A 172 -2.44 10.40 4.14
CA SER A 172 -2.87 11.00 2.87
C SER A 172 -4.39 11.08 2.86
N VAL A 173 -4.92 12.27 2.61
CA VAL A 173 -6.35 12.57 2.64
C VAL A 173 -6.79 13.01 1.25
N LYS A 174 -7.68 12.25 0.63
CA LYS A 174 -8.28 12.56 -0.66
C LYS A 174 -9.51 13.42 -0.45
N MET A 175 -9.47 14.62 -0.98
CA MET A 175 -10.53 15.60 -0.87
C MET A 175 -11.54 15.47 -2.00
N LYS A 176 -12.82 15.69 -1.71
CA LYS A 176 -13.85 15.82 -2.74
C LYS A 176 -13.64 17.10 -3.55
N ALA A 177 -13.91 17.05 -4.84
CA ALA A 177 -13.87 18.23 -5.70
C ALA A 177 -14.94 19.26 -5.25
N GLY A 178 -14.56 20.53 -5.09
CA GLY A 178 -15.55 21.60 -4.91
C GLY A 178 -15.24 22.68 -3.87
N ASN A 179 -14.56 22.41 -2.76
CA ASN A 179 -14.29 23.43 -1.76
C ASN A 179 -12.90 23.26 -1.11
N THR A 180 -11.88 23.77 -1.79
CA THR A 180 -10.48 23.67 -1.34
C THR A 180 -10.19 24.51 -0.10
N GLY A 181 -10.79 25.69 0.02
CA GLY A 181 -10.51 26.62 1.13
C GLY A 181 -11.09 26.15 2.46
N GLY A 182 -12.33 25.67 2.46
CA GLY A 182 -12.97 25.13 3.67
C GLY A 182 -12.36 23.83 4.16
N ALA A 183 -11.86 23.01 3.22
CA ALA A 183 -11.23 21.73 3.51
C ALA A 183 -9.89 21.89 4.25
N ILE A 184 -9.03 22.81 3.81
CA ILE A 184 -7.75 23.11 4.48
C ILE A 184 -7.99 23.66 5.89
N SER A 185 -8.92 24.61 6.04
CA SER A 185 -9.26 25.19 7.36
C SER A 185 -9.86 24.16 8.33
N ALA A 186 -10.58 23.15 7.84
CA ALA A 186 -11.11 22.05 8.66
C ALA A 186 -10.00 21.07 9.12
N LEU A 187 -8.94 20.90 8.31
CA LEU A 187 -7.79 20.06 8.64
C LEU A 187 -6.84 20.73 9.66
N GLU A 188 -6.68 22.06 9.59
CA GLU A 188 -5.81 22.83 10.50
C GLU A 188 -6.38 22.94 11.94
N LYS A 189 -7.68 22.75 12.13
CA LYS A 189 -8.36 22.85 13.44
C LYS A 189 -8.36 21.55 14.24
N LYS A 190 -7.76 20.47 13.74
CA LYS A 190 -7.68 19.15 14.38
C LYS A 190 -6.24 18.67 14.56
#